data_40b21f9baec623b045c31d0af514f81b
#
_entry.id   40b21f9baec623b045c31d0af514f81b
#
_cell.length_a   1.000
_cell.length_b   1.000
_cell.length_c   1.000
_cell.angle_alpha   90.00
_cell.angle_beta   90.00
_cell.angle_gamma   90.00
#
_symmetry.space_group_name_H-M   'P 1'
#
loop_
_entity.id
_entity.type
_entity.pdbx_description
1 polymer ?
#
loop_
_entity_poly.entity_id
_entity_poly.type
_entity_poly.pdbx_seq_one_letter_code
_entity_poly.pdbx_strand_id
1 'polypeptide(L)'
;MRTLTAPEPVRTGFHIVAADALRAPFAPEAFDTVVTPWLIDIVSEGFASLAARVNALLRPGGTWINFGSLAFTQGERALRMSFEETLDVLAQTGFGQPAIGEQSIPYMCSPASRHARLETVVAWSAGKEGAAAAAPAEGALPEWLVSTDRPVPQSEHFKVQAAATRIHAYLMALIDGRRSVRDIARMFVEQRLLSEQDAEPAVRRFLIRMSEDSRKSGM
;
A
#
# COMPACT_ATOMS: atom_id res chain seq x y z
N MET A 1 -20.50 -25.25 -1.54
CA MET A 1 -19.03 -25.31 -1.35
C MET A 1 -18.46 -26.02 -2.58
N ARG A 2 -17.50 -25.42 -3.29
CA ARG A 2 -16.83 -26.07 -4.41
C ARG A 2 -15.47 -26.60 -3.93
N THR A 3 -15.21 -27.86 -4.17
CA THR A 3 -13.90 -28.47 -3.89
C THR A 3 -13.01 -28.27 -5.12
N LEU A 4 -11.85 -27.67 -4.95
CA LEU A 4 -10.84 -27.58 -5.97
C LEU A 4 -9.83 -28.72 -5.75
N THR A 5 -9.57 -29.48 -6.76
CA THR A 5 -8.59 -30.57 -6.71
C THR A 5 -7.50 -30.25 -7.72
N ALA A 6 -6.24 -30.34 -7.28
CA ALA A 6 -5.11 -30.21 -8.21
C ALA A 6 -5.15 -31.33 -9.24
N PRO A 7 -4.92 -31.04 -10.53
CA PRO A 7 -4.97 -32.05 -11.59
C PRO A 7 -3.88 -33.12 -11.44
N GLU A 8 -2.77 -32.77 -10.80
CA GLU A 8 -1.67 -33.70 -10.49
C GLU A 8 -1.26 -33.59 -9.01
N PRO A 9 -0.82 -34.68 -8.38
CA PRO A 9 -0.31 -34.63 -7.02
C PRO A 9 0.93 -33.74 -6.94
N VAL A 10 1.07 -33.01 -5.81
CA VAL A 10 2.25 -32.20 -5.54
C VAL A 10 3.48 -33.12 -5.51
N ARG A 11 4.47 -32.81 -6.33
CA ARG A 11 5.73 -33.56 -6.41
C ARG A 11 6.63 -33.23 -5.22
N THR A 12 7.62 -34.07 -4.98
CA THR A 12 8.69 -33.81 -3.99
C THR A 12 9.42 -32.51 -4.32
N GLY A 13 9.82 -31.75 -3.30
CA GLY A 13 10.53 -30.47 -3.49
C GLY A 13 9.64 -29.22 -3.48
N PHE A 14 8.33 -29.38 -3.23
CA PHE A 14 7.44 -28.25 -3.02
C PHE A 14 7.30 -27.96 -1.51
N HIS A 15 7.56 -26.69 -1.14
CA HIS A 15 7.49 -26.22 0.25
C HIS A 15 6.59 -24.99 0.34
N ILE A 16 5.70 -24.96 1.34
CA ILE A 16 4.85 -23.82 1.63
C ILE A 16 5.42 -23.09 2.85
N VAL A 17 5.69 -21.80 2.70
CA VAL A 17 6.15 -20.93 3.78
C VAL A 17 5.16 -19.77 3.92
N ALA A 18 4.55 -19.62 5.10
CA ALA A 18 3.72 -18.48 5.43
C ALA A 18 4.63 -17.38 5.99
N ALA A 19 4.78 -16.28 5.27
CA ALA A 19 5.64 -15.16 5.64
C ALA A 19 5.14 -13.84 5.05
N ASP A 20 5.64 -12.74 5.61
CA ASP A 20 5.52 -11.42 5.01
C ASP A 20 6.39 -11.36 3.74
N ALA A 21 5.80 -11.06 2.59
CA ALA A 21 6.51 -10.97 1.32
C ALA A 21 7.63 -9.93 1.33
N LEU A 22 7.48 -8.87 2.13
CA LEU A 22 8.49 -7.82 2.28
C LEU A 22 9.60 -8.20 3.26
N ARG A 23 9.40 -9.23 4.06
CA ARG A 23 10.34 -9.75 5.06
C ARG A 23 10.51 -11.26 4.94
N ALA A 24 10.52 -11.75 3.72
CA ALA A 24 10.65 -13.18 3.44
C ALA A 24 11.87 -13.78 4.17
N PRO A 25 11.70 -14.90 4.91
CA PRO A 25 12.74 -15.48 5.76
C PRO A 25 13.72 -16.35 4.96
N PHE A 26 14.19 -15.84 3.85
CA PHE A 26 15.13 -16.52 2.97
C PHE A 26 16.47 -15.79 2.95
N ALA A 27 17.53 -16.56 2.77
CA ALA A 27 18.86 -16.01 2.60
C ALA A 27 18.96 -15.20 1.29
N PRO A 28 19.80 -14.16 1.22
CA PRO A 28 20.10 -13.50 -0.03
C PRO A 28 20.58 -14.50 -1.09
N GLU A 29 20.28 -14.24 -2.35
CA GLU A 29 20.71 -15.03 -3.50
C GLU A 29 20.26 -16.51 -3.48
N ALA A 30 19.17 -16.81 -2.75
CA ALA A 30 18.69 -18.17 -2.58
C ALA A 30 17.92 -18.72 -3.79
N PHE A 31 17.50 -17.89 -4.73
CA PHE A 31 16.61 -18.29 -5.81
C PHE A 31 17.16 -18.01 -7.21
N ASP A 32 16.91 -18.93 -8.12
CA ASP A 32 17.13 -18.76 -9.56
C ASP A 32 16.04 -17.89 -10.20
N THR A 33 14.82 -18.06 -9.71
CA THR A 33 13.64 -17.35 -10.22
C THR A 33 12.72 -16.99 -9.06
N VAL A 34 12.22 -15.77 -9.10
CA VAL A 34 11.13 -15.30 -8.25
C VAL A 34 9.92 -15.01 -9.11
N VAL A 35 8.75 -15.49 -8.73
CA VAL A 35 7.49 -15.26 -9.45
C VAL A 35 6.50 -14.56 -8.53
N THR A 36 5.95 -13.42 -8.98
CA THR A 36 5.01 -12.61 -8.20
C THR A 36 3.65 -12.49 -8.94
N PRO A 37 2.80 -13.51 -8.89
CA PRO A 37 1.48 -13.42 -9.49
C PRO A 37 0.56 -12.59 -8.58
N TRP A 38 -0.05 -11.53 -9.12
CA TRP A 38 -1.04 -10.69 -8.42
C TRP A 38 -0.56 -10.17 -7.05
N LEU A 39 0.71 -9.81 -6.94
CA LEU A 39 1.31 -9.39 -5.66
C LEU A 39 1.63 -7.90 -5.64
N ILE A 40 2.17 -7.35 -6.71
CA ILE A 40 2.83 -6.05 -6.68
C ILE A 40 1.89 -4.87 -6.44
N ASP A 41 0.63 -4.99 -6.82
CA ASP A 41 -0.40 -3.95 -6.64
C ASP A 41 -1.07 -3.99 -5.26
N ILE A 42 -0.85 -5.05 -4.48
CA ILE A 42 -1.42 -5.22 -3.15
C ILE A 42 -0.41 -5.02 -2.01
N VAL A 43 0.87 -4.88 -2.32
CA VAL A 43 1.92 -4.67 -1.32
C VAL A 43 1.79 -3.27 -0.73
N SER A 44 1.83 -3.17 0.59
CA SER A 44 1.63 -1.91 1.32
C SER A 44 2.82 -0.95 1.23
N GLU A 45 4.03 -1.47 1.03
CA GLU A 45 5.24 -0.69 0.79
C GLU A 45 5.38 -0.35 -0.70
N GLY A 46 6.14 0.68 -1.05
CA GLY A 46 6.33 1.10 -2.43
C GLY A 46 6.98 0.01 -3.30
N PHE A 47 6.69 0.03 -4.60
CA PHE A 47 7.21 -0.95 -5.57
C PHE A 47 8.74 -1.05 -5.57
N ALA A 48 9.45 0.06 -5.35
CA ALA A 48 10.91 0.08 -5.27
C ALA A 48 11.46 -0.80 -4.13
N SER A 49 10.79 -0.81 -2.97
CA SER A 49 11.16 -1.68 -1.84
C SER A 49 10.97 -3.15 -2.18
N LEU A 50 9.86 -3.51 -2.83
CA LEU A 50 9.62 -4.87 -3.29
C LEU A 50 10.66 -5.29 -4.34
N ALA A 51 10.96 -4.45 -5.33
CA ALA A 51 11.91 -4.73 -6.38
C ALA A 51 13.33 -4.96 -5.80
N ALA A 52 13.77 -4.11 -4.87
CA ALA A 52 15.05 -4.29 -4.19
C ALA A 52 15.12 -5.61 -3.39
N ARG A 53 14.03 -6.00 -2.74
CA ARG A 53 13.97 -7.28 -2.01
C ARG A 53 13.99 -8.48 -2.94
N VAL A 54 13.24 -8.44 -4.04
CA VAL A 54 13.28 -9.50 -5.05
C VAL A 54 14.69 -9.62 -5.63
N ASN A 55 15.34 -8.48 -5.93
CA ASN A 55 16.73 -8.47 -6.38
C ASN A 55 17.67 -9.14 -5.36
N ALA A 56 17.52 -8.81 -4.07
CA ALA A 56 18.36 -9.41 -3.03
C ALA A 56 18.15 -10.93 -2.89
N LEU A 57 16.96 -11.44 -3.16
CA LEU A 57 16.64 -12.88 -3.08
C LEU A 57 17.16 -13.66 -4.30
N LEU A 58 17.30 -13.01 -5.44
CA LEU A 58 17.78 -13.62 -6.68
C LEU A 58 19.30 -13.72 -6.67
N ARG A 59 19.83 -14.88 -7.12
CA ARG A 59 21.25 -15.01 -7.43
C ARG A 59 21.63 -14.11 -8.62
N PRO A 60 22.91 -13.81 -8.82
CA PRO A 60 23.37 -13.14 -10.04
C PRO A 60 22.88 -13.86 -11.30
N GLY A 61 22.31 -13.14 -12.25
CA GLY A 61 21.68 -13.73 -13.46
C GLY A 61 20.34 -14.43 -13.23
N GLY A 62 19.80 -14.39 -12.01
CA GLY A 62 18.45 -14.89 -11.71
C GLY A 62 17.37 -14.03 -12.36
N THR A 63 16.15 -14.55 -12.44
CA THR A 63 15.05 -13.91 -13.18
C THR A 63 13.85 -13.61 -12.28
N TRP A 64 13.32 -12.40 -12.39
CA TRP A 64 12.03 -12.03 -11.82
C TRP A 64 10.93 -12.12 -12.87
N ILE A 65 9.89 -12.90 -12.60
CA ILE A 65 8.70 -13.00 -13.43
C ILE A 65 7.52 -12.42 -12.66
N ASN A 66 6.83 -11.47 -13.27
CA ASN A 66 5.58 -10.93 -12.73
C ASN A 66 4.40 -11.23 -13.66
N PHE A 67 3.23 -11.39 -13.06
CA PHE A 67 1.96 -11.49 -13.77
C PHE A 67 0.86 -10.88 -12.90
N GLY A 68 0.23 -9.81 -13.36
CA GLY A 68 -0.87 -9.18 -12.62
C GLY A 68 -1.16 -7.77 -13.06
N SER A 69 -2.09 -7.14 -12.36
CA SER A 69 -2.43 -5.73 -12.55
C SER A 69 -1.32 -4.82 -12.03
N LEU A 70 -1.15 -3.67 -12.67
CA LEU A 70 -0.36 -2.54 -12.17
C LEU A 70 -1.26 -1.45 -11.56
N ALA A 71 -2.47 -1.79 -11.18
CA ALA A 71 -3.40 -0.85 -10.54
C ALA A 71 -2.98 -0.56 -9.10
N PHE A 72 -1.93 0.22 -8.89
CA PHE A 72 -1.47 0.69 -7.59
C PHE A 72 -2.55 1.55 -6.92
N THR A 73 -3.60 0.90 -6.39
CA THR A 73 -4.75 1.57 -5.76
C THR A 73 -4.58 1.77 -4.26
N GLN A 74 -3.59 1.09 -3.68
CA GLN A 74 -3.32 1.11 -2.24
C GLN A 74 -2.24 2.14 -1.91
N GLY A 75 -2.34 2.71 -0.72
CA GLY A 75 -1.36 3.66 -0.22
C GLY A 75 -1.58 5.11 -0.64
N GLU A 76 -0.57 5.91 -0.40
CA GLU A 76 -0.54 7.33 -0.76
C GLU A 76 -0.54 7.52 -2.28
N ARG A 77 -1.14 8.59 -2.75
CA ARG A 77 -1.16 8.92 -4.20
C ARG A 77 0.24 8.97 -4.82
N ALA A 78 1.23 9.38 -4.03
CA ALA A 78 2.63 9.45 -4.43
C ALA A 78 3.29 8.08 -4.71
N LEU A 79 2.69 6.99 -4.23
CA LEU A 79 3.18 5.62 -4.47
C LEU A 79 2.50 4.95 -5.67
N ARG A 80 1.57 5.63 -6.34
CA ARG A 80 0.92 5.13 -7.55
C ARG A 80 1.82 5.44 -8.74
N MET A 81 2.28 4.41 -9.38
CA MET A 81 3.24 4.50 -10.48
C MET A 81 2.56 4.25 -11.82
N SER A 82 3.02 4.92 -12.85
CA SER A 82 2.73 4.57 -14.23
C SER A 82 3.51 3.31 -14.63
N PHE A 83 3.20 2.78 -15.80
CA PHE A 83 3.95 1.65 -16.35
C PHE A 83 5.42 2.03 -16.60
N GLU A 84 5.67 3.21 -17.15
CA GLU A 84 7.01 3.75 -17.42
C GLU A 84 7.82 3.93 -16.13
N GLU A 85 7.21 4.50 -15.10
CA GLU A 85 7.85 4.63 -13.78
C GLU A 85 8.20 3.26 -13.18
N THR A 86 7.35 2.24 -13.42
CA THR A 86 7.64 0.87 -12.98
C THR A 86 8.89 0.32 -13.67
N LEU A 87 9.06 0.58 -14.98
CA LEU A 87 10.26 0.17 -15.72
C LEU A 87 11.52 0.90 -15.23
N ASP A 88 11.41 2.19 -14.94
CA ASP A 88 12.52 2.98 -14.38
C ASP A 88 12.96 2.43 -13.02
N VAL A 89 12.01 2.04 -12.17
CA VAL A 89 12.33 1.41 -10.88
C VAL A 89 13.01 0.06 -11.06
N LEU A 90 12.59 -0.76 -12.01
CA LEU A 90 13.27 -2.03 -12.32
C LEU A 90 14.74 -1.78 -12.68
N ALA A 91 15.01 -0.83 -13.58
CA ALA A 91 16.37 -0.47 -13.96
C ALA A 91 17.18 0.05 -12.76
N GLN A 92 16.62 0.94 -11.94
CA GLN A 92 17.29 1.50 -10.75
C GLN A 92 17.55 0.44 -9.67
N THR A 93 16.77 -0.63 -9.63
CA THR A 93 16.91 -1.73 -8.69
C THR A 93 17.72 -2.91 -9.22
N GLY A 94 18.49 -2.70 -10.29
CA GLY A 94 19.49 -3.65 -10.79
C GLY A 94 18.93 -4.75 -11.70
N PHE A 95 17.75 -4.54 -12.26
CA PHE A 95 17.20 -5.42 -13.30
C PHE A 95 17.50 -4.87 -14.70
N GLY A 96 17.77 -5.78 -15.62
CA GLY A 96 17.86 -5.47 -17.03
C GLY A 96 16.51 -5.13 -17.67
N GLN A 97 16.54 -4.78 -18.95
CA GLN A 97 15.32 -4.46 -19.68
C GLN A 97 14.37 -5.66 -19.72
N PRO A 98 13.14 -5.54 -19.20
CA PRO A 98 12.21 -6.65 -19.12
C PRO A 98 11.64 -7.00 -20.50
N ALA A 99 11.40 -8.29 -20.74
CA ALA A 99 10.48 -8.74 -21.78
C ALA A 99 9.05 -8.60 -21.25
N ILE A 100 8.20 -7.86 -21.98
CA ILE A 100 6.89 -7.42 -21.51
C ILE A 100 5.78 -7.94 -22.42
N GLY A 101 4.66 -8.35 -21.84
CA GLY A 101 3.41 -8.64 -22.53
C GLY A 101 2.22 -8.08 -21.76
N GLU A 102 1.26 -7.51 -22.46
CA GLU A 102 -0.02 -7.06 -21.90
C GLU A 102 -1.17 -7.88 -22.45
N GLN A 103 -2.13 -8.20 -21.61
CA GLN A 103 -3.33 -8.92 -21.99
C GLN A 103 -4.51 -8.51 -21.13
N SER A 104 -5.67 -8.31 -21.75
CA SER A 104 -6.93 -8.18 -21.03
C SER A 104 -7.52 -9.56 -20.77
N ILE A 105 -7.76 -9.87 -19.50
CA ILE A 105 -8.35 -11.15 -19.08
C ILE A 105 -9.63 -10.93 -18.28
N PRO A 106 -10.60 -11.87 -18.33
CA PRO A 106 -11.73 -11.86 -17.44
C PRO A 106 -11.26 -12.08 -15.99
N TYR A 107 -11.53 -11.11 -15.11
CA TYR A 107 -11.18 -11.18 -13.70
C TYR A 107 -12.42 -11.31 -12.84
N MET A 108 -12.35 -12.19 -11.83
CA MET A 108 -13.49 -12.54 -10.96
C MET A 108 -14.74 -12.95 -11.73
N CYS A 109 -14.54 -13.48 -12.95
CA CYS A 109 -15.63 -13.92 -13.81
C CYS A 109 -16.07 -15.33 -13.45
N SER A 110 -17.34 -15.47 -13.09
CA SER A 110 -17.99 -16.76 -12.82
C SER A 110 -19.42 -16.66 -13.33
N PRO A 111 -20.05 -17.72 -13.82
CA PRO A 111 -21.47 -17.73 -14.18
C PRO A 111 -22.40 -17.27 -13.05
N ALA A 112 -21.94 -17.38 -11.80
CA ALA A 112 -22.67 -16.94 -10.62
C ALA A 112 -22.28 -15.53 -10.14
N SER A 113 -21.28 -14.88 -10.74
CA SER A 113 -20.82 -13.55 -10.34
C SER A 113 -21.50 -12.45 -11.12
N ARG A 114 -22.03 -11.44 -10.41
CA ARG A 114 -22.55 -10.21 -11.01
C ARG A 114 -21.48 -9.11 -11.17
N HIS A 115 -20.25 -9.36 -10.72
CA HIS A 115 -19.17 -8.37 -10.65
C HIS A 115 -17.98 -8.74 -11.55
N ALA A 116 -18.25 -9.49 -12.62
CA ALA A 116 -17.20 -9.80 -13.62
C ALA A 116 -16.68 -8.49 -14.25
N ARG A 117 -15.35 -8.38 -14.37
CA ARG A 117 -14.69 -7.30 -15.07
C ARG A 117 -13.57 -7.82 -15.96
N LEU A 118 -13.20 -7.03 -16.97
CA LEU A 118 -11.95 -7.22 -17.68
C LEU A 118 -10.85 -6.49 -16.91
N GLU A 119 -9.73 -7.18 -16.73
CA GLU A 119 -8.53 -6.61 -16.10
C GLU A 119 -7.40 -6.65 -17.10
N THR A 120 -6.71 -5.51 -17.29
CA THR A 120 -5.47 -5.49 -18.05
C THR A 120 -4.36 -5.95 -17.14
N VAL A 121 -3.76 -7.08 -17.50
CA VAL A 121 -2.62 -7.64 -16.79
C VAL A 121 -1.34 -7.37 -17.55
N VAL A 122 -0.28 -7.09 -16.82
CA VAL A 122 1.07 -6.93 -17.34
C VAL A 122 1.90 -8.12 -16.88
N ALA A 123 2.46 -8.83 -17.84
CA ALA A 123 3.44 -9.87 -17.57
C ALA A 123 4.82 -9.35 -17.95
N TRP A 124 5.81 -9.54 -17.11
CA TRP A 124 7.19 -9.28 -17.48
C TRP A 124 8.13 -10.35 -16.96
N SER A 125 9.28 -10.44 -17.61
CA SER A 125 10.42 -11.24 -17.19
C SER A 125 11.66 -10.33 -17.23
N ALA A 126 12.31 -10.12 -16.10
CA ALA A 126 13.49 -9.25 -15.95
C ALA A 126 14.65 -10.02 -15.31
N GLY A 127 15.82 -10.00 -15.93
CA GLY A 127 17.03 -10.60 -15.39
C GLY A 127 17.70 -9.67 -14.37
N LYS A 128 18.26 -10.24 -13.30
CA LYS A 128 19.15 -9.51 -12.39
C LYS A 128 20.51 -9.31 -13.05
N GLU A 129 20.84 -8.05 -13.34
CA GLU A 129 22.13 -7.64 -13.95
C GLU A 129 23.08 -7.01 -12.93
N GLY A 130 22.53 -6.46 -11.85
CA GLY A 130 23.31 -5.80 -10.80
C GLY A 130 22.69 -5.94 -9.43
N ALA A 131 23.41 -5.52 -8.40
CA ALA A 131 22.83 -5.36 -7.08
C ALA A 131 21.91 -4.13 -7.10
N ALA A 132 20.75 -4.23 -6.45
CA ALA A 132 19.96 -3.05 -6.16
C ALA A 132 20.84 -2.06 -5.39
N ALA A 133 20.87 -0.79 -5.78
CA ALA A 133 21.32 0.25 -4.88
C ALA A 133 20.57 0.03 -3.57
N ALA A 134 21.29 0.01 -2.43
CA ALA A 134 20.69 -0.26 -1.15
C ALA A 134 19.41 0.58 -1.05
N ALA A 135 18.24 -0.08 -1.13
CA ALA A 135 17.00 0.63 -0.89
C ALA A 135 17.17 1.31 0.46
N PRO A 136 16.85 2.60 0.59
CA PRO A 136 16.79 3.19 1.90
C PRO A 136 16.00 2.20 2.74
N ALA A 137 16.45 1.91 3.95
CA ALA A 137 15.80 0.94 4.84
C ALA A 137 14.42 1.49 5.23
N GLU A 138 13.51 1.55 4.26
CA GLU A 138 12.10 1.82 4.44
C GLU A 138 11.58 0.65 5.24
N GLY A 139 11.28 0.92 6.51
CA GLY A 139 10.79 -0.07 7.44
C GLY A 139 11.74 -0.45 8.57
N ALA A 140 12.99 -0.01 8.60
CA ALA A 140 13.72 0.03 9.85
C ALA A 140 13.04 1.05 10.75
N LEU A 141 12.42 0.57 11.82
CA LEU A 141 11.84 1.48 12.82
C LEU A 141 12.93 2.47 13.25
N PRO A 142 12.63 3.77 13.32
CA PRO A 142 13.58 4.75 13.78
C PRO A 142 14.14 4.36 15.16
N GLU A 143 15.39 4.65 15.41
CA GLU A 143 16.06 4.26 16.64
C GLU A 143 15.32 4.75 17.89
N TRP A 144 14.69 5.94 17.83
CA TRP A 144 13.87 6.50 18.91
C TRP A 144 12.57 5.71 19.15
N LEU A 145 12.10 4.92 18.18
CA LEU A 145 10.93 4.05 18.33
C LEU A 145 11.32 2.67 18.88
N VAL A 146 12.53 2.20 18.57
CA VAL A 146 13.08 0.94 19.09
C VAL A 146 13.60 1.12 20.51
N SER A 147 14.24 2.25 20.76
CA SER A 147 14.82 2.61 22.07
C SER A 147 13.81 3.49 22.82
N THR A 148 13.09 2.91 23.77
CA THR A 148 11.97 3.56 24.49
C THR A 148 12.40 4.70 25.41
N ASP A 149 13.69 4.89 25.64
CA ASP A 149 14.31 5.91 26.49
C ASP A 149 14.71 7.19 25.72
N ARG A 150 14.59 7.18 24.39
CA ARG A 150 14.93 8.33 23.55
C ARG A 150 13.74 9.25 23.33
N PRO A 151 13.97 10.58 23.28
CA PRO A 151 12.89 11.52 23.02
C PRO A 151 12.34 11.31 21.59
N VAL A 152 11.01 11.34 21.46
CA VAL A 152 10.34 11.32 20.16
C VAL A 152 10.65 12.62 19.40
N PRO A 153 11.21 12.57 18.18
CA PRO A 153 11.54 13.79 17.45
C PRO A 153 10.28 14.55 17.04
N GLN A 154 10.32 15.87 17.16
CA GLN A 154 9.24 16.74 16.74
C GLN A 154 9.31 16.99 15.22
N SER A 155 9.00 15.95 14.40
CA SER A 155 8.97 16.10 12.95
C SER A 155 7.81 17.00 12.49
N GLU A 156 7.92 17.61 11.32
CA GLU A 156 6.83 18.40 10.73
C GLU A 156 5.56 17.57 10.56
N HIS A 157 5.70 16.31 10.18
CA HIS A 157 4.58 15.37 10.09
C HIS A 157 3.84 15.23 11.45
N PHE A 158 4.59 15.04 12.55
CA PHE A 158 3.97 14.95 13.88
C PHE A 158 3.31 16.26 14.32
N LYS A 159 3.87 17.42 13.96
CA LYS A 159 3.24 18.71 14.24
C LYS A 159 1.90 18.85 13.52
N VAL A 160 1.85 18.52 12.24
CA VAL A 160 0.62 18.54 11.43
C VAL A 160 -0.41 17.58 12.01
N GLN A 161 0.00 16.37 12.34
CA GLN A 161 -0.88 15.34 12.90
C GLN A 161 -1.42 15.75 14.27
N ALA A 162 -0.56 16.32 15.14
CA ALA A 162 -0.98 16.84 16.44
C ALA A 162 -1.98 18.00 16.30
N ALA A 163 -1.77 18.92 15.35
CA ALA A 163 -2.70 19.99 15.07
C ALA A 163 -4.06 19.46 14.58
N ALA A 164 -4.06 18.52 13.63
CA ALA A 164 -5.28 17.88 13.14
C ALA A 164 -6.03 17.14 14.26
N THR A 165 -5.32 16.43 15.13
CA THR A 165 -5.91 15.71 16.27
C THR A 165 -6.55 16.68 17.25
N ARG A 166 -5.91 17.82 17.55
CA ARG A 166 -6.48 18.84 18.43
C ARG A 166 -7.77 19.44 17.86
N ILE A 167 -7.80 19.73 16.56
CA ILE A 167 -8.98 20.23 15.85
C ILE A 167 -10.12 19.22 15.93
N HIS A 168 -9.83 17.95 15.67
CA HIS A 168 -10.81 16.86 15.76
C HIS A 168 -11.34 16.70 17.20
N ALA A 169 -10.46 16.66 18.18
CA ALA A 169 -10.84 16.55 19.59
C ALA A 169 -11.73 17.74 20.04
N TYR A 170 -11.39 18.95 19.63
CA TYR A 170 -12.20 20.13 19.90
C TYR A 170 -13.58 20.03 19.25
N LEU A 171 -13.67 19.61 17.99
CA LEU A 171 -14.94 19.40 17.31
C LEU A 171 -15.79 18.37 18.04
N MET A 172 -15.19 17.23 18.43
CA MET A 172 -15.89 16.18 19.16
C MET A 172 -16.46 16.70 20.51
N ALA A 173 -15.71 17.52 21.23
CA ALA A 173 -16.15 18.11 22.48
C ALA A 173 -17.35 19.08 22.34
N LEU A 174 -17.57 19.59 21.12
CA LEU A 174 -18.70 20.47 20.84
C LEU A 174 -19.98 19.72 20.45
N ILE A 175 -19.93 18.41 20.22
CA ILE A 175 -21.10 17.59 19.90
C ILE A 175 -21.81 17.20 21.19
N ASP A 176 -22.75 18.00 21.63
CA ASP A 176 -23.48 17.84 22.90
C ASP A 176 -24.99 17.56 22.72
N GLY A 177 -25.42 17.37 21.45
CA GLY A 177 -26.83 17.18 21.12
C GLY A 177 -27.69 18.45 21.16
N ARG A 178 -27.08 19.62 21.39
CA ARG A 178 -27.75 20.94 21.46
C ARG A 178 -27.29 21.89 20.40
N ARG A 179 -26.01 21.88 20.04
CA ARG A 179 -25.40 22.76 19.05
C ARG A 179 -25.66 22.25 17.63
N SER A 180 -26.00 23.18 16.76
CA SER A 180 -26.12 22.93 15.33
C SER A 180 -24.73 22.93 14.66
N VAL A 181 -24.65 22.43 13.40
CA VAL A 181 -23.43 22.52 12.59
C VAL A 181 -22.94 23.97 12.47
N ARG A 182 -23.90 24.93 12.34
CA ARG A 182 -23.58 26.34 12.24
C ARG A 182 -23.02 26.90 13.54
N ASP A 183 -23.53 26.48 14.68
CA ASP A 183 -23.02 26.92 16.00
C ASP A 183 -21.60 26.41 16.23
N ILE A 184 -21.34 25.14 15.88
CA ILE A 184 -20.01 24.56 15.96
C ILE A 184 -19.06 25.30 15.00
N ALA A 185 -19.46 25.56 13.76
CA ALA A 185 -18.64 26.30 12.80
C ALA A 185 -18.29 27.71 13.31
N ARG A 186 -19.25 28.41 13.89
CA ARG A 186 -19.03 29.75 14.49
C ARG A 186 -17.96 29.69 15.60
N MET A 187 -18.00 28.70 16.45
CA MET A 187 -16.98 28.53 17.51
C MET A 187 -15.57 28.28 16.92
N PHE A 188 -15.46 27.58 15.79
CA PHE A 188 -14.17 27.43 15.12
C PHE A 188 -13.63 28.76 14.55
N VAL A 189 -14.50 29.63 14.06
CA VAL A 189 -14.12 30.98 13.60
C VAL A 189 -13.71 31.85 14.78
N GLU A 190 -14.48 31.87 15.87
CA GLU A 190 -14.17 32.61 17.08
C GLU A 190 -12.82 32.23 17.71
N GLN A 191 -12.47 30.93 17.66
CA GLN A 191 -11.18 30.40 18.10
C GLN A 191 -10.06 30.59 17.05
N ARG A 192 -10.33 31.23 15.92
CA ARG A 192 -9.38 31.42 14.80
C ARG A 192 -8.77 30.14 14.25
N LEU A 193 -9.47 29.03 14.37
CA LEU A 193 -9.03 27.72 13.87
C LEU A 193 -9.34 27.55 12.38
N LEU A 194 -10.42 28.18 11.88
CA LEU A 194 -10.82 28.15 10.48
C LEU A 194 -11.32 29.55 10.05
N SER A 195 -11.26 29.82 8.75
CA SER A 195 -11.88 31.00 8.17
C SER A 195 -13.40 30.88 8.18
N GLU A 196 -14.12 32.00 8.10
CA GLU A 196 -15.59 32.02 8.03
C GLU A 196 -16.12 31.22 6.84
N GLN A 197 -15.41 31.28 5.70
CA GLN A 197 -15.77 30.55 4.48
C GLN A 197 -15.56 29.05 4.59
N ASP A 198 -14.57 28.60 5.35
CA ASP A 198 -14.16 27.19 5.42
C ASP A 198 -14.80 26.42 6.58
N ALA A 199 -15.24 27.12 7.63
CA ALA A 199 -15.65 26.50 8.88
C ALA A 199 -16.87 25.56 8.71
N GLU A 200 -17.96 26.03 8.13
CA GLU A 200 -19.18 25.23 7.98
C GLU A 200 -18.95 24.02 7.04
N PRO A 201 -18.32 24.17 5.85
CA PRO A 201 -17.99 23.05 5.00
C PRO A 201 -17.07 22.02 5.66
N ALA A 202 -16.09 22.45 6.45
CA ALA A 202 -15.16 21.55 7.14
C ALA A 202 -15.86 20.74 8.24
N VAL A 203 -16.63 21.40 9.10
CA VAL A 203 -17.42 20.75 10.16
C VAL A 203 -18.41 19.76 9.56
N ARG A 204 -19.11 20.14 8.48
CA ARG A 204 -20.06 19.25 7.79
C ARG A 204 -19.38 18.00 7.23
N ARG A 205 -18.26 18.15 6.52
CA ARG A 205 -17.49 17.01 5.98
C ARG A 205 -17.03 16.06 7.07
N PHE A 206 -16.58 16.59 8.19
CA PHE A 206 -16.16 15.77 9.32
C PHE A 206 -17.32 14.95 9.89
N LEU A 207 -18.47 15.57 10.14
CA LEU A 207 -19.65 14.91 10.68
C LEU A 207 -20.23 13.85 9.73
N ILE A 208 -20.20 14.11 8.41
CA ILE A 208 -20.61 13.11 7.40
C ILE A 208 -19.73 11.88 7.51
N ARG A 209 -18.41 12.05 7.51
CA ARG A 209 -17.46 10.93 7.62
C ARG A 209 -17.70 10.11 8.89
N MET A 210 -17.86 10.78 10.04
CA MET A 210 -18.17 10.08 11.29
C MET A 210 -19.48 9.30 11.22
N SER A 211 -20.52 9.87 10.61
CA SER A 211 -21.80 9.19 10.44
C SER A 211 -21.69 7.97 9.54
N GLU A 212 -20.87 8.03 8.49
CA GLU A 212 -20.58 6.91 7.59
C GLU A 212 -19.79 5.79 8.30
N ASP A 213 -18.79 6.17 9.08
CA ASP A 213 -17.96 5.20 9.83
C ASP A 213 -18.77 4.49 10.91
N SER A 214 -19.68 5.20 11.60
CA SER A 214 -20.56 4.60 12.59
C SER A 214 -21.54 3.59 11.97
N ARG A 215 -22.00 3.82 10.74
CA ARG A 215 -22.86 2.86 10.02
C ARG A 215 -22.12 1.60 9.58
N LYS A 216 -20.82 1.71 9.25
CA LYS A 216 -19.98 0.55 8.89
C LYS A 216 -19.61 -0.30 10.09
N SER A 217 -19.46 0.30 11.26
CA SER A 217 -19.09 -0.39 12.50
C SER A 217 -20.29 -1.05 13.21
N GLY A 218 -21.50 -0.76 12.80
CA GLY A 218 -22.74 -1.30 13.38
C GLY A 218 -23.33 -2.50 12.60
N MET A 219 -22.61 -3.04 11.62
CA MET A 219 -22.86 -4.30 10.94
C MET A 219 -21.81 -5.33 11.36
#